data_4ab982172d01c0ecdca08339e06ec6b9
#
_entry.id   4ab982172d01c0ecdca08339e06ec6b9
#
_cell.length_a   1.000
_cell.length_b   1.000
_cell.length_c   1.000
_cell.angle_alpha   90.00
_cell.angle_beta   90.00
_cell.angle_gamma   90.00
#
_symmetry.space_group_name_H-M   'P 1'
#
loop_
_entity.id
_entity.type
_entity.pdbx_description
1 polymer ?
#
loop_
_entity_poly.entity_id
_entity_poly.type
_entity_poly.pdbx_seq_one_letter_code
_entity_poly.pdbx_strand_id
1 'polypeptide(L)'
;MIAAAQRRAEREGFGAVQDAFRNSTPGLKGHALSGQDVYEQIPALAERGRTRVLRFFAAMEPTLAGRPFVCGDAYSIADITTLVTIDFAKWIKIAVPEECTNLRRWYDTVSGRPSAKA
;
A
#
# COMPACT_ATOMS: atom_id res chain seq x y z
N MET A 1 19.64 1.88 -2.20
CA MET A 1 18.78 1.47 -1.10
C MET A 1 17.41 2.15 -1.14
N ILE A 2 17.34 3.48 -1.09
CA ILE A 2 16.04 4.19 -1.14
C ILE A 2 15.30 3.91 -2.44
N ALA A 3 15.98 3.92 -3.59
CA ALA A 3 15.36 3.65 -4.87
C ALA A 3 14.76 2.25 -4.97
N ALA A 4 15.43 1.24 -4.42
CA ALA A 4 14.93 -0.14 -4.42
C ALA A 4 13.70 -0.26 -3.51
N ALA A 5 13.75 0.35 -2.33
CA ALA A 5 12.62 0.34 -1.39
C ALA A 5 11.42 1.07 -1.98
N GLN A 6 11.65 2.19 -2.68
CA GLN A 6 10.59 2.95 -3.33
C GLN A 6 9.94 2.14 -4.46
N ARG A 7 10.73 1.49 -5.31
CA ARG A 7 10.19 0.63 -6.38
C ARG A 7 9.34 -0.50 -5.81
N ARG A 8 9.79 -1.09 -4.71
CA ARG A 8 9.05 -2.15 -4.04
C ARG A 8 7.71 -1.64 -3.50
N ALA A 9 7.73 -0.48 -2.82
CA ALA A 9 6.51 0.11 -2.29
C ALA A 9 5.53 0.48 -3.41
N GLU A 10 6.03 0.99 -4.54
CA GLU A 10 5.18 1.34 -5.68
C GLU A 10 4.57 0.12 -6.34
N ARG A 11 5.37 -0.91 -6.62
CA ARG A 11 4.91 -2.08 -7.39
C ARG A 11 4.16 -3.09 -6.53
N GLU A 12 4.74 -3.46 -5.41
CA GLU A 12 4.18 -4.51 -4.56
C GLU A 12 3.12 -3.99 -3.61
N GLY A 13 3.19 -2.71 -3.25
CA GLY A 13 2.24 -2.06 -2.37
C GLY A 13 1.19 -1.27 -3.12
N PHE A 14 1.54 -0.07 -3.57
CA PHE A 14 0.58 0.87 -4.18
C PHE A 14 -0.04 0.32 -5.46
N GLY A 15 0.75 -0.29 -6.33
CA GLY A 15 0.22 -0.91 -7.55
C GLY A 15 -0.79 -2.01 -7.27
N ALA A 16 -0.53 -2.83 -6.25
CA ALA A 16 -1.44 -3.90 -5.86
C ALA A 16 -2.75 -3.34 -5.30
N VAL A 17 -2.69 -2.29 -4.49
CA VAL A 17 -3.88 -1.62 -3.95
C VAL A 17 -4.70 -1.02 -5.10
N GLN A 18 -4.05 -0.39 -6.07
CA GLN A 18 -4.75 0.18 -7.22
C GLN A 18 -5.48 -0.90 -8.03
N ASP A 19 -4.85 -2.05 -8.26
CA ASP A 19 -5.50 -3.16 -8.97
C ASP A 19 -6.75 -3.61 -8.23
N ALA A 20 -6.66 -3.77 -6.91
CA ALA A 20 -7.81 -4.17 -6.11
C ALA A 20 -8.91 -3.11 -6.16
N PHE A 21 -8.55 -1.84 -6.01
CA PHE A 21 -9.50 -0.72 -5.99
C PHE A 21 -10.21 -0.56 -7.32
N ARG A 22 -9.45 -0.50 -8.43
CA ARG A 22 -10.01 -0.24 -9.77
C ARG A 22 -10.89 -1.37 -10.26
N ASN A 23 -10.61 -2.61 -9.84
CA ASN A 23 -11.33 -3.78 -10.32
C ASN A 23 -12.44 -4.24 -9.37
N SER A 24 -12.69 -3.55 -8.27
CA SER A 24 -13.74 -3.93 -7.31
C SER A 24 -14.68 -2.79 -6.93
N THR A 25 -14.27 -1.53 -7.10
CA THR A 25 -15.08 -0.37 -6.67
C THR A 25 -16.25 -0.16 -7.61
N PRO A 26 -17.51 -0.17 -7.12
CA PRO A 26 -18.69 -0.04 -8.00
C PRO A 26 -18.70 1.22 -8.87
N GLY A 27 -18.20 2.34 -8.34
CA GLY A 27 -18.16 3.61 -9.08
C GLY A 27 -17.19 3.62 -10.26
N LEU A 28 -16.32 2.60 -10.37
CA LEU A 28 -15.35 2.47 -11.47
C LEU A 28 -15.75 1.39 -12.47
N LYS A 29 -16.96 0.88 -12.40
CA LYS A 29 -17.43 -0.12 -13.37
C LYS A 29 -17.35 0.46 -14.77
N GLY A 30 -16.66 -0.24 -15.67
CA GLY A 30 -16.38 0.24 -17.03
C GLY A 30 -15.19 1.19 -17.12
N HIS A 31 -14.59 1.55 -15.99
CA HIS A 31 -13.49 2.51 -15.92
C HIS A 31 -12.34 1.98 -15.05
N ALA A 32 -12.03 0.68 -15.19
CA ALA A 32 -10.94 0.06 -14.45
C ALA A 32 -9.60 0.72 -14.75
N LEU A 33 -9.42 1.24 -15.96
CA LEU A 33 -8.27 2.08 -16.31
C LEU A 33 -8.76 3.45 -16.73
N SER A 34 -7.97 4.48 -16.45
CA SER A 34 -8.29 5.85 -16.82
C SER A 34 -8.19 6.04 -18.34
N GLY A 35 -9.00 6.97 -18.88
CA GLY A 35 -8.95 7.32 -20.30
C GLY A 35 -10.34 7.30 -20.92
N GLN A 36 -10.36 7.48 -22.26
CA GLN A 36 -11.61 7.54 -23.04
C GLN A 36 -12.18 6.16 -23.33
N ASP A 37 -11.34 5.14 -23.36
CA ASP A 37 -11.78 3.78 -23.66
C ASP A 37 -12.44 3.14 -22.43
N VAL A 38 -13.39 2.25 -22.69
CA VAL A 38 -14.07 1.49 -21.65
C VAL A 38 -13.22 0.27 -21.32
N TYR A 39 -12.86 0.14 -20.04
CA TYR A 39 -12.15 -1.03 -19.54
C TYR A 39 -12.97 -1.67 -18.43
N GLU A 40 -13.41 -2.89 -18.68
CA GLU A 40 -14.20 -3.63 -17.70
C GLU A 40 -13.37 -4.02 -16.48
N GLN A 41 -14.02 -4.04 -15.32
CA GLN A 41 -13.40 -4.56 -14.12
C GLN A 41 -13.19 -6.07 -14.26
N ILE A 42 -12.06 -6.54 -13.74
CA ILE A 42 -11.70 -7.96 -13.76
C ILE A 42 -11.60 -8.44 -12.32
N PRO A 43 -12.61 -9.17 -11.81
CA PRO A 43 -12.62 -9.62 -10.41
C PRO A 43 -11.37 -10.42 -10.01
N ALA A 44 -10.80 -11.19 -10.93
CA ALA A 44 -9.57 -11.94 -10.66
C ALA A 44 -8.38 -11.02 -10.37
N LEU A 45 -8.32 -9.83 -11.01
CA LEU A 45 -7.29 -8.84 -10.72
C LEU A 45 -7.51 -8.21 -9.36
N ALA A 46 -8.75 -7.99 -8.95
CA ALA A 46 -9.05 -7.49 -7.61
C ALA A 46 -8.59 -8.48 -6.53
N GLU A 47 -8.89 -9.76 -6.72
CA GLU A 47 -8.45 -10.80 -5.78
C GLU A 47 -6.93 -10.92 -5.71
N ARG A 48 -6.27 -10.91 -6.88
CA ARG A 48 -4.81 -10.92 -6.91
C ARG A 48 -4.22 -9.69 -6.21
N GLY A 49 -4.83 -8.53 -6.44
CA GLY A 49 -4.40 -7.30 -5.81
C GLY A 49 -4.49 -7.38 -4.29
N ARG A 50 -5.60 -7.89 -3.76
CA ARG A 50 -5.77 -8.10 -2.30
C ARG A 50 -4.70 -9.02 -1.73
N THR A 51 -4.45 -10.14 -2.39
CA THR A 51 -3.41 -11.07 -1.97
C THR A 51 -2.04 -10.40 -1.97
N ARG A 52 -1.73 -9.63 -3.01
CA ARG A 52 -0.44 -8.94 -3.12
C ARG A 52 -0.27 -7.87 -2.04
N VAL A 53 -1.32 -7.15 -1.69
CA VAL A 53 -1.27 -6.15 -0.62
C VAL A 53 -0.95 -6.83 0.71
N LEU A 54 -1.62 -7.93 1.02
CA LEU A 54 -1.35 -8.66 2.26
C LEU A 54 0.06 -9.23 2.29
N ARG A 55 0.57 -9.71 1.16
CA ARG A 55 1.96 -10.17 1.05
C ARG A 55 2.94 -9.02 1.24
N PHE A 56 2.62 -7.84 0.71
CA PHE A 56 3.45 -6.65 0.92
C PHE A 56 3.52 -6.31 2.41
N PHE A 57 2.39 -6.32 3.11
CA PHE A 57 2.38 -6.07 4.56
C PHE A 57 3.21 -7.11 5.31
N ALA A 58 3.08 -8.38 4.96
CA ALA A 58 3.86 -9.44 5.58
C ALA A 58 5.36 -9.27 5.34
N ALA A 59 5.75 -8.78 4.16
CA ALA A 59 7.15 -8.53 3.82
C ALA A 59 7.70 -7.30 4.54
N MET A 60 6.86 -6.29 4.81
CA MET A 60 7.28 -5.09 5.55
C MET A 60 7.52 -5.37 7.02
N GLU A 61 6.86 -6.36 7.58
CA GLU A 61 7.00 -6.67 9.00
C GLU A 61 8.46 -6.96 9.40
N PRO A 62 9.17 -7.92 8.77
CA PRO A 62 10.58 -8.12 9.10
C PRO A 62 11.48 -6.96 8.64
N THR A 63 11.11 -6.25 7.59
CA THR A 63 11.88 -5.10 7.12
C THR A 63 11.97 -4.01 8.19
N LEU A 64 10.90 -3.83 8.97
CA LEU A 64 10.80 -2.81 10.00
C LEU A 64 11.23 -3.30 11.39
N ALA A 65 11.65 -4.55 11.50
CA ALA A 65 12.11 -5.09 12.78
C ALA A 65 13.35 -4.34 13.25
N GLY A 66 13.27 -3.67 14.40
CA GLY A 66 14.37 -2.90 14.94
C GLY A 66 14.73 -1.64 14.17
N ARG A 67 13.89 -1.21 13.23
CA ARG A 67 14.12 0.00 12.41
C ARG A 67 12.98 1.00 12.56
N PRO A 68 13.29 2.30 12.67
CA PRO A 68 12.24 3.32 12.74
C PRO A 68 11.56 3.58 11.39
N PHE A 69 12.28 3.37 10.27
CA PHE A 69 11.78 3.68 8.92
C PHE A 69 12.11 2.56 7.94
N VAL A 70 11.45 2.59 6.79
CA VAL A 70 11.59 1.56 5.75
C VAL A 70 13.04 1.38 5.29
N CYS A 71 13.78 2.48 5.16
CA CYS A 71 15.19 2.46 4.74
C CYS A 71 16.18 2.51 5.90
N GLY A 72 15.73 2.30 7.14
CA GLY A 72 16.59 2.28 8.32
C GLY A 72 16.32 3.45 9.26
N ASP A 73 17.33 4.30 9.46
CA ASP A 73 17.25 5.37 10.46
C ASP A 73 16.69 6.68 9.96
N ALA A 74 16.54 6.84 8.64
CA ALA A 74 16.10 8.08 8.04
C ALA A 74 14.74 7.93 7.33
N TYR A 75 13.85 8.88 7.59
CA TYR A 75 12.58 8.98 6.87
C TYR A 75 12.84 9.28 5.40
N SER A 76 12.11 8.61 4.51
CA SER A 76 12.33 8.73 3.07
C SER A 76 11.02 8.67 2.30
N ILE A 77 11.10 8.85 0.98
CA ILE A 77 9.95 8.74 0.08
C ILE A 77 9.32 7.33 0.16
N ALA A 78 10.11 6.30 0.45
CA ALA A 78 9.59 4.94 0.61
C ALA A 78 8.61 4.85 1.78
N ASP A 79 8.82 5.62 2.85
CA ASP A 79 7.87 5.70 3.96
C ASP A 79 6.57 6.38 3.52
N ILE A 80 6.67 7.44 2.74
CA ILE A 80 5.49 8.15 2.23
C ILE A 80 4.64 7.22 1.37
N THR A 81 5.26 6.53 0.42
CA THR A 81 4.54 5.61 -0.47
C THR A 81 3.90 4.46 0.30
N THR A 82 4.61 3.92 1.29
CA THR A 82 4.09 2.84 2.13
C THR A 82 2.90 3.32 2.97
N LEU A 83 2.99 4.53 3.52
CA LEU A 83 1.89 5.12 4.29
C LEU A 83 0.64 5.30 3.42
N VAL A 84 0.80 5.86 2.23
CA VAL A 84 -0.29 6.06 1.28
C VAL A 84 -0.91 4.71 0.91
N THR A 85 -0.09 3.68 0.72
CA THR A 85 -0.56 2.33 0.41
C THR A 85 -1.47 1.80 1.51
N ILE A 86 -1.08 1.94 2.77
CA ILE A 86 -1.88 1.47 3.91
C ILE A 86 -3.19 2.25 4.01
N ASP A 87 -3.12 3.57 3.89
CA ASP A 87 -4.31 4.42 3.99
C ASP A 87 -5.29 4.12 2.86
N PHE A 88 -4.78 3.94 1.64
CA PHE A 88 -5.61 3.60 0.48
C PHE A 88 -6.26 2.22 0.66
N ALA A 89 -5.49 1.25 1.18
CA ALA A 89 -6.00 -0.10 1.40
C ALA A 89 -7.20 -0.12 2.36
N LYS A 90 -7.24 0.80 3.32
CA LYS A 90 -8.38 0.91 4.24
C LYS A 90 -9.69 1.20 3.50
N TRP A 91 -9.63 1.97 2.42
CA TRP A 91 -10.82 2.31 1.63
C TRP A 91 -11.47 1.08 0.99
N ILE A 92 -10.69 0.05 0.73
CA ILE A 92 -11.18 -1.22 0.18
C ILE A 92 -11.19 -2.32 1.24
N LYS A 93 -11.18 -1.91 2.51
CA LYS A 93 -11.32 -2.78 3.68
C LYS A 93 -10.22 -3.81 3.82
N ILE A 94 -9.00 -3.43 3.45
CA ILE A 94 -7.81 -4.23 3.70
C ILE A 94 -7.03 -3.55 4.84
N ALA A 95 -7.01 -4.20 6.00
CA ALA A 95 -6.32 -3.68 7.19
C ALA A 95 -4.98 -4.39 7.36
N VAL A 96 -4.04 -3.68 8.01
CA VAL A 96 -2.77 -4.30 8.42
C VAL A 96 -3.10 -5.39 9.45
N PRO A 97 -2.64 -6.63 9.25
CA PRO A 97 -2.90 -7.70 10.21
C PRO A 97 -2.37 -7.38 11.61
N GLU A 98 -3.07 -7.85 12.64
CA GLU A 98 -2.69 -7.57 14.03
C GLU A 98 -1.31 -8.12 14.38
N GLU A 99 -0.91 -9.24 13.77
CA GLU A 99 0.40 -9.85 14.00
C GLU A 99 1.55 -9.04 13.42
N CYS A 100 1.27 -8.07 12.54
CA CYS A 100 2.29 -7.19 11.97
C CYS A 100 2.58 -6.03 12.93
N THR A 101 3.16 -6.34 14.07
CA THR A 101 3.36 -5.36 15.15
C THR A 101 4.39 -4.29 14.81
N ASN A 102 5.47 -4.62 14.09
CA ASN A 102 6.47 -3.65 13.66
C ASN A 102 5.89 -2.68 12.63
N LEU A 103 5.09 -3.20 11.69
CA LEU A 103 4.44 -2.37 10.68
C LEU A 103 3.42 -1.43 11.33
N ARG A 104 2.66 -1.91 12.31
CA ARG A 104 1.68 -1.10 13.02
C ARG A 104 2.35 0.00 13.84
N ARG A 105 3.45 -0.33 14.53
CA ARG A 105 4.24 0.66 15.27
C ARG A 105 4.76 1.74 14.33
N TRP A 106 5.34 1.33 13.19
CA TRP A 106 5.82 2.26 12.17
C TRP A 106 4.70 3.15 11.67
N TYR A 107 3.54 2.57 11.37
CA TYR A 107 2.38 3.33 10.89
C TYR A 107 1.94 4.38 11.90
N ASP A 108 1.86 4.03 13.17
CA ASP A 108 1.46 4.96 14.22
C ASP A 108 2.42 6.14 14.32
N THR A 109 3.72 5.88 14.20
CA THR A 109 4.76 6.91 14.24
C THR A 109 4.68 7.82 13.01
N VAL A 110 4.64 7.23 11.82
CA VAL A 110 4.71 8.00 10.56
C VAL A 110 3.42 8.76 10.31
N SER A 111 2.27 8.18 10.59
CA SER A 111 0.98 8.84 10.40
C SER A 111 0.79 10.03 11.35
N GLY A 112 1.53 10.08 12.44
CA GLY A 112 1.53 11.19 13.37
C GLY A 112 2.37 12.39 12.95
N ARG A 113 3.15 12.29 11.86
CA ARG A 113 3.97 13.40 11.40
C ARG A 113 3.10 14.52 10.83
N PRO A 114 3.49 15.80 11.01
CA PRO A 114 2.70 16.92 10.48
C PRO A 114 2.41 16.82 8.98
N SER A 115 3.38 16.36 8.18
CA SER A 115 3.21 16.20 6.74
C SER A 115 2.14 15.18 6.37
N ALA A 116 1.93 14.17 7.19
CA ALA A 116 0.92 13.14 6.96
C ALA A 116 -0.50 13.65 7.23
N LYS A 117 -0.63 14.72 8.01
CA LYS A 117 -1.92 15.32 8.40
C LYS A 117 -2.30 16.53 7.55
N ALA A 118 -1.42 16.94 6.66
CA ALA A 118 -1.63 18.13 5.84
C ALA A 118 -2.71 17.97 4.75
#